data_7a6b084e90790e17897b0fb9685b93b0
#
_entry.id   7a6b084e90790e17897b0fb9685b93b0
#
_cell.length_a   1.000
_cell.length_b   1.000
_cell.length_c   1.000
_cell.angle_alpha   90.00
_cell.angle_beta   90.00
_cell.angle_gamma   90.00
#
_symmetry.space_group_name_H-M   'P 1'
#
loop_
_entity.id
_entity.type
_entity.pdbx_description
1 polymer ?
#
loop_
_entity_poly.entity_id
_entity_poly.type
_entity_poly.pdbx_seq_one_letter_code
_entity_poly.pdbx_strand_id
1 'polypeptide(L)'
;MRKHSQAIIAAMLALGMAVGMCGCEGQLPTPKATTRQDAPNLSAKQEQKVRTRILKTLDQCNQNRDTDTLPTILEGPELDIRTSELNVAKATGNLDRKTTIPTDLAQAVISTDAGWPRSVFSITSTTKDQQSKRLLVFKQDSARQNYKLWGVARLFSGVKMPSFEISKTGSAQGTPTDTGLVMTPKAAVDAYADLLQNGANSKYASKSADDDLRSKLADLTAQVQKAMELNEGTQQQTFEPVNGAISVMRSADGGDLVV
;
A
#
# COMPACT_ATOMS: atom_id res chain seq x y z
N MET A 1 76.54 11.50 -32.83
CA MET A 1 76.24 10.21 -32.22
C MET A 1 75.34 10.26 -30.95
N ARG A 2 74.45 11.28 -30.79
CA ARG A 2 73.62 11.40 -29.58
C ARG A 2 72.10 11.37 -29.86
N LYS A 3 71.66 11.30 -31.11
CA LYS A 3 70.21 11.28 -31.44
C LYS A 3 69.58 9.89 -31.64
N HIS A 4 70.41 8.85 -31.84
CA HIS A 4 69.87 7.49 -32.05
C HIS A 4 69.64 6.70 -30.75
N SER A 5 70.32 7.09 -29.66
CA SER A 5 70.17 6.39 -28.35
C SER A 5 68.86 6.71 -27.62
N GLN A 6 68.29 7.91 -27.87
CA GLN A 6 67.03 8.33 -27.23
C GLN A 6 65.79 7.70 -27.89
N ALA A 7 65.87 7.37 -29.17
CA ALA A 7 64.76 6.76 -29.89
C ALA A 7 64.54 5.26 -29.51
N ILE A 8 65.61 4.58 -29.14
CA ILE A 8 65.59 3.16 -28.76
C ILE A 8 65.01 2.99 -27.33
N ILE A 9 65.30 3.92 -26.43
CA ILE A 9 64.77 3.90 -25.06
C ILE A 9 63.26 4.21 -25.03
N ALA A 10 62.77 5.09 -25.89
CA ALA A 10 61.34 5.40 -26.02
C ALA A 10 60.55 4.22 -26.60
N ALA A 11 61.14 3.45 -27.54
CA ALA A 11 60.50 2.28 -28.11
C ALA A 11 60.38 1.10 -27.13
N MET A 12 61.36 0.90 -26.25
CA MET A 12 61.31 -0.15 -25.22
C MET A 12 60.30 0.18 -24.09
N LEU A 13 60.08 1.42 -23.75
CA LEU A 13 59.06 1.82 -22.79
C LEU A 13 57.65 1.69 -23.32
N ALA A 14 57.45 1.85 -24.61
CA ALA A 14 56.14 1.66 -25.24
C ALA A 14 55.77 0.16 -25.36
N LEU A 15 56.73 -0.74 -25.55
CA LEU A 15 56.45 -2.19 -25.55
C LEU A 15 56.21 -2.78 -24.15
N GLY A 16 56.73 -2.21 -23.10
CA GLY A 16 56.55 -2.67 -21.73
C GLY A 16 55.14 -2.38 -21.16
N MET A 17 54.44 -1.38 -21.67
CA MET A 17 53.07 -1.06 -21.22
C MET A 17 51.96 -1.85 -21.97
N ALA A 18 52.30 -2.52 -23.07
CA ALA A 18 51.30 -3.32 -23.82
C ALA A 18 51.10 -4.73 -23.26
N VAL A 19 52.00 -5.21 -22.39
CA VAL A 19 51.92 -6.58 -21.82
C VAL A 19 51.24 -6.60 -20.44
N GLY A 20 51.00 -5.47 -19.81
CA GLY A 20 50.39 -5.36 -18.49
C GLY A 20 48.84 -5.28 -18.45
N MET A 21 48.17 -5.28 -19.60
CA MET A 21 46.70 -5.18 -19.67
C MET A 21 45.98 -6.44 -20.14
N CYS A 22 46.62 -7.60 -20.14
CA CYS A 22 45.95 -8.88 -20.12
C CYS A 22 45.58 -9.23 -18.66
N GLY A 23 44.82 -8.32 -18.02
CA GLY A 23 44.05 -8.69 -16.84
C GLY A 23 43.03 -9.73 -17.30
N CYS A 24 43.02 -10.90 -16.66
CA CYS A 24 41.96 -11.86 -16.80
C CYS A 24 40.63 -11.15 -16.58
N GLU A 25 39.95 -10.77 -17.65
CA GLU A 25 38.51 -10.60 -17.61
C GLU A 25 37.92 -12.01 -17.36
N GLY A 26 37.95 -12.41 -16.09
CA GLY A 26 37.09 -13.48 -15.64
C GLY A 26 35.70 -13.05 -16.06
N GLN A 27 35.02 -13.84 -16.89
CA GLN A 27 33.61 -13.62 -17.21
C GLN A 27 32.91 -13.38 -15.89
N LEU A 28 32.43 -12.15 -15.69
CA LEU A 28 31.51 -11.84 -14.60
C LEU A 28 30.39 -12.87 -14.69
N PRO A 29 30.10 -13.63 -13.62
CA PRO A 29 29.03 -14.57 -13.65
C PRO A 29 27.76 -13.79 -14.02
N THR A 30 27.29 -13.97 -15.24
CA THR A 30 25.99 -13.48 -15.68
C THR A 30 24.99 -14.14 -14.74
N PRO A 31 24.27 -13.41 -13.88
CA PRO A 31 23.23 -14.01 -13.08
C PRO A 31 22.30 -14.68 -14.08
N LYS A 32 22.20 -16.02 -14.03
CA LYS A 32 21.13 -16.73 -14.71
C LYS A 32 19.86 -16.11 -14.16
N ALA A 33 19.17 -15.31 -14.97
CA ALA A 33 17.82 -14.89 -14.69
C ALA A 33 17.01 -16.18 -14.55
N THR A 34 16.91 -16.68 -13.34
CA THR A 34 15.87 -17.62 -12.99
C THR A 34 14.60 -16.80 -13.15
N THR A 35 13.92 -16.99 -14.26
CA THR A 35 12.55 -16.54 -14.49
C THR A 35 11.66 -17.20 -13.44
N ARG A 36 11.77 -16.81 -12.19
CA ARG A 36 10.73 -16.98 -11.19
C ARG A 36 9.78 -15.79 -11.39
N GLN A 37 8.90 -15.92 -12.36
CA GLN A 37 7.80 -14.98 -12.56
C GLN A 37 6.86 -14.90 -11.35
N ASP A 38 6.98 -15.81 -10.40
CA ASP A 38 6.04 -15.98 -9.29
C ASP A 38 6.69 -15.79 -7.90
N ALA A 39 7.86 -15.17 -7.82
CA ALA A 39 8.48 -14.93 -6.53
C ALA A 39 7.94 -13.64 -5.87
N PRO A 40 7.66 -13.62 -4.55
CA PRO A 40 7.25 -12.42 -3.86
C PRO A 40 8.26 -11.29 -4.04
N ASN A 41 7.76 -10.08 -4.25
CA ASN A 41 8.58 -8.87 -4.45
C ASN A 41 9.45 -8.51 -3.24
N LEU A 42 9.06 -8.97 -2.05
CA LEU A 42 9.79 -8.84 -0.79
C LEU A 42 9.82 -10.19 -0.07
N SER A 43 10.89 -10.45 0.64
CA SER A 43 10.84 -11.47 1.70
C SER A 43 10.04 -10.95 2.90
N ALA A 44 9.51 -11.84 3.73
CA ALA A 44 8.81 -11.47 4.97
C ALA A 44 9.68 -10.57 5.89
N LYS A 45 11.00 -10.81 5.92
CA LYS A 45 11.94 -9.99 6.69
C LYS A 45 12.10 -8.57 6.12
N GLN A 46 12.06 -8.43 4.80
CA GLN A 46 12.11 -7.10 4.16
C GLN A 46 10.80 -6.35 4.38
N GLU A 47 9.65 -7.01 4.24
CA GLU A 47 8.34 -6.44 4.58
C GLU A 47 8.34 -5.92 6.02
N GLN A 48 8.75 -6.74 6.98
CA GLN A 48 8.82 -6.34 8.38
C GLN A 48 9.68 -5.09 8.60
N LYS A 49 10.84 -5.00 7.94
CA LYS A 49 11.70 -3.80 8.03
C LYS A 49 11.03 -2.56 7.46
N VAL A 50 10.39 -2.69 6.29
CA VAL A 50 9.66 -1.60 5.63
C VAL A 50 8.54 -1.11 6.54
N ARG A 51 7.67 -1.99 6.98
CA ARG A 51 6.54 -1.70 7.85
C ARG A 51 6.98 -1.07 9.17
N THR A 52 7.95 -1.67 9.84
CA THR A 52 8.47 -1.15 11.12
C THR A 52 9.01 0.27 10.96
N ARG A 53 9.77 0.56 9.89
CA ARG A 53 10.28 1.90 9.61
C ARG A 53 9.14 2.90 9.45
N ILE A 54 8.17 2.57 8.61
CA ILE A 54 7.05 3.46 8.30
C ILE A 54 6.22 3.72 9.56
N LEU A 55 5.79 2.67 10.28
CA LEU A 55 4.93 2.82 11.45
C LEU A 55 5.65 3.53 12.61
N LYS A 56 6.94 3.30 12.80
CA LYS A 56 7.74 4.04 13.79
C LYS A 56 7.81 5.54 13.48
N THR A 57 8.08 5.89 12.21
CA THR A 57 8.12 7.30 11.80
C THR A 57 6.73 7.93 11.91
N LEU A 58 5.67 7.21 11.53
CA LEU A 58 4.29 7.68 11.69
C LEU A 58 3.93 7.95 13.16
N ASP A 59 4.35 7.06 14.07
CA ASP A 59 4.13 7.26 15.49
C ASP A 59 4.83 8.54 16.00
N GLN A 60 6.06 8.81 15.55
CA GLN A 60 6.76 10.06 15.84
C GLN A 60 6.02 11.28 15.30
N CYS A 61 5.51 11.21 14.05
CA CYS A 61 4.68 12.27 13.48
C CYS A 61 3.41 12.49 14.30
N ASN A 62 2.75 11.43 14.74
CA ASN A 62 1.56 11.51 15.59
C ASN A 62 1.85 12.19 16.93
N GLN A 63 2.94 11.82 17.60
CA GLN A 63 3.35 12.40 18.89
C GLN A 63 3.67 13.89 18.76
N ASN A 64 4.39 14.28 17.71
CA ASN A 64 4.85 15.65 17.48
C ASN A 64 3.86 16.50 16.69
N ARG A 65 2.76 15.94 16.19
CA ARG A 65 1.82 16.57 15.23
C ARG A 65 2.54 17.03 13.96
N ASP A 66 3.59 16.31 13.54
CA ASP A 66 4.42 16.68 12.41
C ASP A 66 3.76 16.23 11.10
N THR A 67 3.31 17.19 10.30
CA THR A 67 2.74 16.96 8.98
C THR A 67 3.77 17.01 7.85
N ASP A 68 4.94 17.63 8.09
CA ASP A 68 5.94 17.88 7.05
C ASP A 68 6.72 16.59 6.71
N THR A 69 6.89 15.72 7.68
CA THR A 69 7.55 14.42 7.50
C THR A 69 6.63 13.38 6.83
N LEU A 70 5.29 13.51 6.93
CA LEU A 70 4.33 12.53 6.42
C LEU A 70 4.57 12.12 4.96
N PRO A 71 4.84 13.04 3.99
CA PRO A 71 5.04 12.66 2.59
C PRO A 71 6.25 11.75 2.34
N THR A 72 7.14 11.61 3.31
CA THR A 72 8.30 10.71 3.20
C THR A 72 7.92 9.24 3.44
N ILE A 73 6.80 8.99 4.12
CA ILE A 73 6.34 7.66 4.55
C ILE A 73 4.88 7.34 4.16
N LEU A 74 4.10 8.35 3.81
CA LEU A 74 2.71 8.21 3.37
C LEU A 74 2.55 8.73 1.94
N GLU A 75 1.51 8.22 1.27
CA GLU A 75 1.04 8.71 -0.02
C GLU A 75 -0.45 8.44 -0.20
N GLY A 76 -1.06 9.00 -1.26
CA GLY A 76 -2.45 8.78 -1.60
C GLY A 76 -3.42 9.10 -0.46
N PRO A 77 -4.53 8.34 -0.34
CA PRO A 77 -5.58 8.64 0.63
C PRO A 77 -5.10 8.73 2.09
N GLU A 78 -4.15 7.89 2.50
CA GLU A 78 -3.64 7.92 3.88
C GLU A 78 -2.86 9.20 4.18
N LEU A 79 -2.15 9.76 3.21
CA LEU A 79 -1.45 11.04 3.39
C LEU A 79 -2.45 12.16 3.67
N ASP A 80 -3.54 12.25 2.89
CA ASP A 80 -4.56 13.29 3.04
C ASP A 80 -5.31 13.14 4.37
N ILE A 81 -5.74 11.93 4.70
CA ILE A 81 -6.45 11.63 5.95
C ILE A 81 -5.57 11.97 7.15
N ARG A 82 -4.32 11.47 7.18
CA ARG A 82 -3.41 11.68 8.31
C ARG A 82 -3.02 13.14 8.47
N THR A 83 -2.81 13.86 7.38
CA THR A 83 -2.54 15.30 7.40
C THR A 83 -3.71 16.05 8.03
N SER A 84 -4.94 15.71 7.65
CA SER A 84 -6.15 16.30 8.24
C SER A 84 -6.28 15.97 9.73
N GLU A 85 -6.11 14.70 10.13
CA GLU A 85 -6.16 14.27 11.54
C GLU A 85 -5.14 15.02 12.41
N LEU A 86 -3.89 15.18 11.94
CA LEU A 86 -2.86 15.89 12.68
C LEU A 86 -3.13 17.40 12.75
N ASN A 87 -3.70 18.01 11.72
CA ASN A 87 -4.10 19.42 11.75
C ASN A 87 -5.25 19.64 12.76
N VAL A 88 -6.24 18.76 12.80
CA VAL A 88 -7.28 18.78 13.83
C VAL A 88 -6.67 18.59 15.22
N ALA A 89 -5.72 17.67 15.37
CA ALA A 89 -5.04 17.45 16.65
C ALA A 89 -4.18 18.63 17.09
N LYS A 90 -3.59 19.41 16.17
CA LYS A 90 -2.91 20.68 16.46
C LYS A 90 -3.91 21.70 17.03
N ALA A 91 -5.08 21.82 16.42
CA ALA A 91 -6.10 22.79 16.81
C ALA A 91 -6.80 22.44 18.13
N THR A 92 -7.05 21.14 18.38
CA THR A 92 -7.83 20.67 19.53
C THR A 92 -6.98 20.19 20.71
N GLY A 93 -5.67 20.02 20.52
CA GLY A 93 -4.76 19.41 21.49
C GLY A 93 -4.91 17.89 21.62
N ASN A 94 -5.86 17.27 20.92
CA ASN A 94 -6.20 15.85 21.07
C ASN A 94 -6.14 15.10 19.73
N LEU A 95 -5.37 14.01 19.69
CA LEU A 95 -5.38 13.05 18.57
C LEU A 95 -6.27 11.88 18.94
N ASP A 96 -7.20 11.52 18.06
CA ASP A 96 -8.07 10.36 18.29
C ASP A 96 -7.20 9.09 18.46
N ARG A 97 -7.41 8.37 19.56
CA ARG A 97 -6.74 7.09 19.85
C ARG A 97 -6.94 6.05 18.75
N LYS A 98 -8.01 6.19 17.98
CA LYS A 98 -8.30 5.31 16.83
C LYS A 98 -7.30 5.47 15.68
N THR A 99 -6.49 6.52 15.65
CA THR A 99 -5.41 6.72 14.67
C THR A 99 -4.21 5.80 14.89
N THR A 100 -4.11 5.19 16.08
CA THR A 100 -3.03 4.25 16.40
C THR A 100 -3.17 2.98 15.57
N ILE A 101 -2.06 2.56 14.96
CA ILE A 101 -1.99 1.35 14.15
C ILE A 101 -1.24 0.26 14.94
N PRO A 102 -1.85 -0.91 15.17
CA PRO A 102 -1.15 -2.04 15.78
C PRO A 102 0.04 -2.49 14.93
N THR A 103 1.14 -2.84 15.57
CA THR A 103 2.38 -3.26 14.88
C THR A 103 2.46 -4.76 14.60
N ASP A 104 1.73 -5.58 15.39
CA ASP A 104 1.73 -7.02 15.24
C ASP A 104 0.81 -7.43 14.09
N LEU A 105 1.28 -8.37 13.28
CA LEU A 105 0.53 -8.86 12.12
C LEU A 105 -0.12 -10.21 12.39
N ALA A 106 -1.33 -10.35 11.86
CA ALA A 106 -1.96 -11.64 11.62
C ALA A 106 -1.48 -12.23 10.29
N GLN A 107 -1.33 -11.40 9.24
CA GLN A 107 -0.92 -11.83 7.91
C GLN A 107 -0.27 -10.67 7.14
N ALA A 108 0.74 -11.00 6.31
CA ALA A 108 1.26 -10.12 5.26
C ALA A 108 1.08 -10.80 3.90
N VAL A 109 0.45 -10.13 2.98
CA VAL A 109 0.23 -10.55 1.59
C VAL A 109 1.14 -9.72 0.71
N ILE A 110 2.11 -10.36 0.07
CA ILE A 110 3.16 -9.72 -0.71
C ILE A 110 2.90 -10.01 -2.18
N SER A 111 2.91 -8.98 -3.01
CA SER A 111 2.70 -9.17 -4.46
C SER A 111 3.86 -9.89 -5.14
N THR A 112 3.54 -10.66 -6.20
CA THR A 112 4.51 -11.42 -6.99
C THR A 112 4.84 -10.78 -8.34
N ASP A 113 4.10 -9.75 -8.73
CA ASP A 113 4.19 -9.15 -10.07
C ASP A 113 5.54 -8.47 -10.29
N ALA A 114 6.11 -8.67 -11.47
CA ALA A 114 7.39 -8.11 -11.86
C ALA A 114 7.34 -6.61 -12.16
N GLY A 115 6.13 -6.05 -12.33
CA GLY A 115 5.89 -4.66 -12.71
C GLY A 115 5.87 -3.67 -11.55
N TRP A 116 5.41 -2.47 -11.86
CA TRP A 116 5.18 -1.36 -10.94
C TRP A 116 3.77 -0.80 -11.16
N PRO A 117 3.09 -0.25 -10.16
CA PRO A 117 3.50 -0.24 -8.74
C PRO A 117 3.47 -1.63 -8.09
N ARG A 118 4.21 -1.81 -7.00
CA ARG A 118 4.18 -3.01 -6.17
C ARG A 118 3.41 -2.73 -4.89
N SER A 119 2.59 -3.69 -4.46
CA SER A 119 1.78 -3.55 -3.25
C SER A 119 2.07 -4.65 -2.23
N VAL A 120 1.89 -4.30 -0.96
CA VAL A 120 1.86 -5.24 0.16
C VAL A 120 0.62 -4.93 0.99
N PHE A 121 -0.20 -5.95 1.25
CA PHE A 121 -1.35 -5.84 2.13
C PHE A 121 -1.02 -6.52 3.45
N SER A 122 -1.06 -5.77 4.53
CA SER A 122 -0.73 -6.28 5.86
C SER A 122 -1.95 -6.17 6.78
N ILE A 123 -2.36 -7.31 7.36
CA ILE A 123 -3.49 -7.37 8.28
C ILE A 123 -2.92 -7.45 9.70
N THR A 124 -3.24 -6.46 10.54
CA THR A 124 -2.77 -6.43 11.92
C THR A 124 -3.49 -7.43 12.81
N SER A 125 -2.86 -7.83 13.89
CA SER A 125 -3.50 -8.59 14.96
C SER A 125 -4.44 -7.71 15.80
N THR A 126 -5.41 -8.30 16.47
CA THR A 126 -6.16 -7.62 17.52
C THR A 126 -5.24 -7.35 18.70
N THR A 127 -5.26 -6.14 19.21
CA THR A 127 -4.43 -5.73 20.37
C THR A 127 -5.05 -6.22 21.69
N LYS A 128 -4.26 -6.16 22.79
CA LYS A 128 -4.73 -6.53 24.13
C LYS A 128 -5.87 -5.64 24.63
N ASP A 129 -5.93 -4.37 24.20
CA ASP A 129 -7.03 -3.46 24.46
C ASP A 129 -8.20 -3.62 23.46
N GLN A 130 -8.21 -4.73 22.73
CA GLN A 130 -9.23 -5.13 21.75
C GLN A 130 -9.49 -4.10 20.65
N GLN A 131 -8.49 -3.34 20.27
CA GLN A 131 -8.61 -2.51 19.09
C GLN A 131 -8.83 -3.38 17.84
N SER A 132 -9.73 -2.94 16.98
CA SER A 132 -10.03 -3.67 15.74
C SER A 132 -8.79 -3.78 14.85
N LYS A 133 -8.69 -4.89 14.13
CA LYS A 133 -7.65 -5.10 13.12
C LYS A 133 -7.64 -3.97 12.10
N ARG A 134 -6.48 -3.73 11.51
CA ARG A 134 -6.31 -2.81 10.38
C ARG A 134 -5.83 -3.60 9.16
N LEU A 135 -6.34 -3.26 8.01
CA LEU A 135 -5.76 -3.59 6.73
C LEU A 135 -4.89 -2.40 6.31
N LEU A 136 -3.61 -2.63 6.15
CA LEU A 136 -2.62 -1.65 5.73
C LEU A 136 -2.22 -1.96 4.29
N VAL A 137 -2.26 -0.97 3.43
CA VAL A 137 -1.80 -1.08 2.04
C VAL A 137 -0.54 -0.25 1.88
N PHE A 138 0.58 -0.93 1.62
CA PHE A 138 1.84 -0.28 1.28
C PHE A 138 2.05 -0.36 -0.22
N LYS A 139 2.51 0.73 -0.84
CA LYS A 139 2.81 0.80 -2.27
C LYS A 139 4.23 1.28 -2.50
N GLN A 140 4.79 0.86 -3.62
CA GLN A 140 6.05 1.34 -4.15
C GLN A 140 5.89 1.55 -5.65
N ASP A 141 6.00 2.79 -6.12
CA ASP A 141 5.69 3.14 -7.52
C ASP A 141 6.82 2.84 -8.50
N SER A 142 8.05 2.74 -8.00
CA SER A 142 9.21 2.41 -8.84
C SER A 142 10.38 1.85 -8.03
N ALA A 143 11.36 1.26 -8.70
CA ALA A 143 12.57 0.71 -8.08
C ALA A 143 13.40 1.76 -7.30
N ARG A 144 13.24 3.04 -7.63
CA ARG A 144 14.00 4.14 -7.00
C ARG A 144 13.27 4.80 -5.83
N GLN A 145 12.01 4.42 -5.60
CA GLN A 145 11.20 4.95 -4.51
C GLN A 145 11.13 3.96 -3.37
N ASN A 146 10.95 4.45 -2.16
CA ASN A 146 10.66 3.61 -1.01
C ASN A 146 9.18 3.23 -0.96
N TYR A 147 8.87 2.08 -0.36
CA TYR A 147 7.49 1.81 0.04
C TYR A 147 6.96 2.89 0.97
N LYS A 148 5.72 3.29 0.76
CA LYS A 148 4.93 4.19 1.59
C LYS A 148 3.62 3.54 1.98
N LEU A 149 3.05 3.94 3.10
CA LEU A 149 1.71 3.56 3.48
C LEU A 149 0.71 4.38 2.66
N TRP A 150 -0.06 3.69 1.84
CA TRP A 150 -1.00 4.30 0.90
C TRP A 150 -2.43 4.35 1.44
N GLY A 151 -2.82 3.36 2.26
CA GLY A 151 -4.16 3.29 2.79
C GLY A 151 -4.25 2.45 4.05
N VAL A 152 -5.19 2.81 4.90
CA VAL A 152 -5.53 2.10 6.14
C VAL A 152 -7.05 1.92 6.22
N ALA A 153 -7.50 0.66 6.27
CA ALA A 153 -8.90 0.35 6.52
C ALA A 153 -9.05 -0.31 7.90
N ARG A 154 -10.01 0.16 8.68
CA ARG A 154 -10.39 -0.48 9.95
C ARG A 154 -11.36 -1.60 9.67
N LEU A 155 -11.03 -2.79 10.14
CA LEU A 155 -11.88 -3.96 9.94
C LEU A 155 -12.92 -4.05 11.07
N PHE A 156 -14.16 -4.29 10.71
CA PHE A 156 -15.21 -4.60 11.70
C PHE A 156 -14.92 -5.93 12.40
N SER A 157 -15.40 -6.06 13.62
CA SER A 157 -15.30 -7.32 14.36
C SER A 157 -16.05 -8.43 13.62
N GLY A 158 -15.41 -9.59 13.49
CA GLY A 158 -16.05 -10.75 12.83
C GLY A 158 -16.01 -10.73 11.30
N VAL A 159 -15.47 -9.68 10.66
CA VAL A 159 -15.34 -9.65 9.20
C VAL A 159 -14.48 -10.82 8.72
N LYS A 160 -14.97 -11.54 7.72
CA LYS A 160 -14.22 -12.60 7.05
C LYS A 160 -13.39 -12.01 5.93
N MET A 161 -12.08 -12.15 6.04
CA MET A 161 -11.17 -11.78 4.97
C MET A 161 -11.06 -12.93 3.97
N PRO A 162 -10.85 -12.65 2.67
CA PRO A 162 -10.55 -13.68 1.69
C PRO A 162 -9.23 -14.39 2.04
N SER A 163 -9.06 -15.60 1.54
CA SER A 163 -7.83 -16.36 1.72
C SER A 163 -6.74 -15.85 0.77
N PHE A 164 -5.53 -15.70 1.29
CA PHE A 164 -4.37 -15.31 0.50
C PHE A 164 -3.25 -16.33 0.62
N GLU A 165 -2.38 -16.34 -0.37
CA GLU A 165 -1.15 -17.11 -0.31
C GLU A 165 -0.24 -16.62 0.83
N ILE A 166 0.56 -17.53 1.37
CA ILE A 166 1.53 -17.17 2.41
C ILE A 166 2.61 -16.24 1.84
N SER A 167 3.22 -15.42 2.68
CA SER A 167 4.24 -14.44 2.27
C SER A 167 5.45 -15.04 1.53
N LYS A 168 5.68 -16.36 1.67
CA LYS A 168 6.76 -17.07 0.95
C LYS A 168 6.39 -17.34 -0.51
N THR A 169 5.11 -17.56 -0.79
CA THR A 169 4.57 -17.78 -2.15
C THR A 169 4.21 -16.44 -2.78
N GLY A 170 3.55 -15.56 -2.03
CA GLY A 170 3.01 -14.29 -2.50
C GLY A 170 1.72 -14.45 -3.28
N SER A 171 1.02 -13.36 -3.52
CA SER A 171 -0.25 -13.29 -4.27
C SER A 171 -0.10 -12.38 -5.48
N ALA A 172 -0.81 -12.66 -6.57
CA ALA A 172 -0.83 -11.78 -7.72
C ALA A 172 -1.52 -10.45 -7.37
N GLN A 173 -1.00 -9.36 -7.87
CA GLN A 173 -1.65 -8.05 -7.79
C GLN A 173 -2.71 -7.96 -8.88
N GLY A 174 -3.90 -7.47 -8.51
CA GLY A 174 -4.95 -7.19 -9.46
C GLY A 174 -4.89 -5.76 -10.01
N THR A 175 -5.77 -5.46 -10.95
CA THR A 175 -5.96 -4.14 -11.54
C THR A 175 -7.42 -3.69 -11.40
N PRO A 176 -7.71 -2.39 -11.48
CA PRO A 176 -9.09 -1.88 -11.44
C PRO A 176 -10.01 -2.42 -12.55
N THR A 177 -9.42 -2.95 -13.62
CA THR A 177 -10.13 -3.43 -14.82
C THR A 177 -10.08 -4.94 -15.01
N ASP A 178 -9.69 -5.69 -14.00
CA ASP A 178 -9.63 -7.15 -14.07
C ASP A 178 -10.96 -7.76 -14.49
N THR A 179 -10.88 -8.76 -15.36
CA THR A 179 -12.02 -9.49 -15.91
C THR A 179 -12.09 -10.90 -15.33
N GLY A 180 -13.20 -11.62 -15.58
CA GLY A 180 -13.42 -12.96 -15.06
C GLY A 180 -14.02 -13.00 -13.64
N LEU A 181 -14.31 -11.83 -13.08
CA LEU A 181 -15.02 -11.64 -11.81
C LEU A 181 -16.50 -11.33 -12.07
N VAL A 182 -17.32 -11.36 -11.03
CA VAL A 182 -18.74 -10.93 -11.11
C VAL A 182 -18.87 -9.49 -11.63
N MET A 183 -17.92 -8.63 -11.23
CA MET A 183 -17.72 -7.28 -11.76
C MET A 183 -16.26 -6.89 -11.63
N THR A 184 -15.79 -5.93 -12.43
CA THR A 184 -14.42 -5.43 -12.30
C THR A 184 -14.22 -4.75 -10.95
N PRO A 185 -13.00 -4.71 -10.37
CA PRO A 185 -12.72 -4.02 -9.11
C PRO A 185 -13.22 -2.57 -9.10
N LYS A 186 -13.00 -1.81 -10.18
CA LYS A 186 -13.54 -0.45 -10.30
C LYS A 186 -15.07 -0.42 -10.25
N ALA A 187 -15.73 -1.31 -10.98
CA ALA A 187 -17.20 -1.37 -10.97
C ALA A 187 -17.74 -1.78 -9.58
N ALA A 188 -17.00 -2.59 -8.81
CA ALA A 188 -17.37 -2.92 -7.45
C ALA A 188 -17.27 -1.71 -6.50
N VAL A 189 -16.25 -0.88 -6.65
CA VAL A 189 -16.11 0.39 -5.88
C VAL A 189 -17.24 1.34 -6.24
N ASP A 190 -17.55 1.54 -7.54
CA ASP A 190 -18.63 2.40 -7.99
C ASP A 190 -19.99 1.89 -7.48
N ALA A 191 -20.22 0.56 -7.52
CA ALA A 191 -21.43 -0.07 -7.00
C ALA A 191 -21.56 0.09 -5.48
N TYR A 192 -20.47 0.01 -4.74
CA TYR A 192 -20.50 0.19 -3.29
C TYR A 192 -20.75 1.64 -2.89
N ALA A 193 -20.20 2.61 -3.63
CA ALA A 193 -20.53 4.02 -3.43
C ALA A 193 -22.04 4.28 -3.67
N ASP A 194 -22.62 3.70 -4.72
CA ASP A 194 -24.07 3.77 -4.97
C ASP A 194 -24.91 3.12 -3.85
N LEU A 195 -24.42 1.99 -3.29
CA LEU A 195 -25.06 1.35 -2.14
C LEU A 195 -25.02 2.21 -0.88
N LEU A 196 -23.90 2.87 -0.60
CA LEU A 196 -23.77 3.80 0.53
C LEU A 196 -24.67 5.03 0.35
N GLN A 197 -24.80 5.53 -0.88
CA GLN A 197 -25.60 6.70 -1.22
C GLN A 197 -27.11 6.42 -1.16
N ASN A 198 -27.56 5.31 -1.73
CA ASN A 198 -28.97 5.02 -2.01
C ASN A 198 -29.54 3.89 -1.12
N GLY A 199 -28.71 3.21 -0.35
CA GLY A 199 -29.15 2.15 0.56
C GLY A 199 -29.97 1.06 -0.14
N ALA A 200 -31.16 0.78 0.38
CA ALA A 200 -32.08 -0.21 -0.18
C ALA A 200 -32.61 0.14 -1.59
N ASN A 201 -32.54 1.43 -1.97
CA ASN A 201 -32.97 1.90 -3.30
C ASN A 201 -31.87 1.77 -4.35
N SER A 202 -30.66 1.35 -3.98
CA SER A 202 -29.60 1.10 -4.94
C SER A 202 -29.96 -0.06 -5.87
N LYS A 203 -29.64 0.10 -7.17
CA LYS A 203 -29.76 -0.98 -8.17
C LYS A 203 -28.85 -2.19 -7.87
N TYR A 204 -27.93 -2.04 -6.94
CA TYR A 204 -27.02 -3.11 -6.50
C TYR A 204 -27.44 -3.76 -5.19
N ALA A 205 -28.50 -3.30 -4.52
CA ALA A 205 -28.92 -3.78 -3.21
C ALA A 205 -29.14 -5.31 -3.17
N SER A 206 -29.78 -5.87 -4.21
CA SER A 206 -30.04 -7.31 -4.30
C SER A 206 -28.81 -8.16 -4.70
N LYS A 207 -27.71 -7.52 -5.10
CA LYS A 207 -26.47 -8.18 -5.56
C LYS A 207 -25.34 -8.10 -4.55
N SER A 208 -25.56 -7.42 -3.43
CA SER A 208 -24.55 -7.19 -2.41
C SER A 208 -25.01 -7.77 -1.10
N ALA A 209 -24.10 -8.43 -0.40
CA ALA A 209 -24.35 -8.87 0.97
C ALA A 209 -24.50 -7.66 1.91
N ASP A 210 -25.23 -7.82 2.98
CA ASP A 210 -25.29 -6.81 4.03
C ASP A 210 -23.96 -6.69 4.74
N ASP A 211 -23.66 -5.48 5.20
CA ASP A 211 -22.44 -5.20 5.94
C ASP A 211 -22.67 -4.18 7.07
N ASP A 212 -21.76 -4.23 8.06
CA ASP A 212 -21.84 -3.40 9.26
C ASP A 212 -21.69 -1.90 8.96
N LEU A 213 -20.96 -1.53 7.89
CA LEU A 213 -20.77 -0.11 7.56
C LEU A 213 -22.08 0.51 7.10
N ARG A 214 -22.78 -0.16 6.17
CA ARG A 214 -24.09 0.31 5.66
C ARG A 214 -25.11 0.42 6.78
N SER A 215 -25.20 -0.60 7.64
CA SER A 215 -26.13 -0.59 8.79
C SER A 215 -25.85 0.57 9.74
N LYS A 216 -24.59 0.77 10.14
CA LYS A 216 -24.19 1.85 11.05
C LYS A 216 -24.34 3.24 10.44
N LEU A 217 -24.09 3.39 9.14
CA LEU A 217 -24.32 4.65 8.44
C LEU A 217 -25.80 4.98 8.36
N ALA A 218 -26.66 4.00 8.09
CA ALA A 218 -28.11 4.20 8.09
C ALA A 218 -28.63 4.67 9.45
N ASP A 219 -28.18 4.03 10.54
CA ASP A 219 -28.53 4.40 11.91
C ASP A 219 -28.04 5.82 12.25
N LEU A 220 -26.79 6.14 11.89
CA LEU A 220 -26.22 7.47 12.12
C LEU A 220 -26.96 8.53 11.34
N THR A 221 -27.26 8.27 10.06
CA THR A 221 -28.02 9.18 9.20
C THR A 221 -29.39 9.48 9.78
N ALA A 222 -30.12 8.47 10.26
CA ALA A 222 -31.42 8.62 10.90
C ALA A 222 -31.33 9.46 12.19
N GLN A 223 -30.31 9.23 13.01
CA GLN A 223 -30.10 10.00 14.26
C GLN A 223 -29.77 11.48 13.97
N VAL A 224 -28.87 11.73 13.01
CA VAL A 224 -28.49 13.11 12.66
C VAL A 224 -29.67 13.84 12.01
N GLN A 225 -30.42 13.19 11.10
CA GLN A 225 -31.63 13.78 10.50
C GLN A 225 -32.64 14.20 11.55
N LYS A 226 -32.94 13.32 12.51
CA LYS A 226 -33.83 13.61 13.63
C LYS A 226 -33.36 14.81 14.48
N ALA A 227 -32.03 14.93 14.69
CA ALA A 227 -31.47 16.06 15.41
C ALA A 227 -31.56 17.38 14.60
N MET A 228 -31.38 17.31 13.27
CA MET A 228 -31.49 18.47 12.39
C MET A 228 -32.93 18.97 12.27
N GLU A 229 -33.92 18.07 12.27
CA GLU A 229 -35.35 18.43 12.23
C GLU A 229 -35.79 19.34 13.38
N LEU A 230 -35.15 19.23 14.57
CA LEU A 230 -35.41 20.10 15.70
C LEU A 230 -35.10 21.59 15.41
N ASN A 231 -34.30 21.86 14.40
CA ASN A 231 -33.91 23.21 13.95
C ASN A 231 -34.33 23.45 12.48
N GLU A 232 -35.35 22.75 11.99
CA GLU A 232 -35.85 22.85 10.60
C GLU A 232 -34.74 22.57 9.56
N GLY A 233 -33.72 21.84 9.95
CA GLY A 233 -32.57 21.49 9.11
C GLY A 233 -32.73 20.16 8.42
N THR A 234 -31.94 19.99 7.37
CA THR A 234 -31.77 18.71 6.65
C THR A 234 -30.30 18.36 6.53
N GLN A 235 -30.00 17.08 6.37
CA GLN A 235 -28.66 16.62 6.05
C GLN A 235 -28.65 15.87 4.72
N GLN A 236 -27.51 15.92 4.04
CA GLN A 236 -27.22 15.10 2.88
C GLN A 236 -25.84 14.49 3.03
N GLN A 237 -25.71 13.20 2.74
CA GLN A 237 -24.43 12.51 2.65
C GLN A 237 -24.17 12.14 1.19
N THR A 238 -22.95 12.35 0.74
CA THR A 238 -22.53 11.99 -0.62
C THR A 238 -21.34 11.04 -0.54
N PHE A 239 -21.37 9.99 -1.34
CA PHE A 239 -20.32 8.99 -1.42
C PHE A 239 -19.81 8.91 -2.85
N GLU A 240 -18.57 9.33 -3.04
CA GLU A 240 -17.91 9.34 -4.35
C GLU A 240 -16.60 8.54 -4.28
N PRO A 241 -16.37 7.66 -5.26
CA PRO A 241 -15.06 6.98 -5.36
C PRO A 241 -13.95 7.99 -5.61
N VAL A 242 -12.82 7.82 -4.94
CA VAL A 242 -11.62 8.62 -5.23
C VAL A 242 -10.99 8.10 -6.52
N ASN A 243 -11.00 8.91 -7.57
CA ASN A 243 -10.50 8.53 -8.88
C ASN A 243 -9.01 8.14 -8.82
N GLY A 244 -8.67 6.98 -9.41
CA GLY A 244 -7.31 6.46 -9.45
C GLY A 244 -6.79 5.89 -8.12
N ALA A 245 -7.57 5.97 -7.05
CA ALA A 245 -7.17 5.46 -5.73
C ALA A 245 -7.76 4.06 -5.48
N ILE A 246 -7.40 3.08 -6.31
CA ILE A 246 -7.81 1.68 -6.15
C ILE A 246 -6.57 0.81 -6.04
N SER A 247 -6.53 -0.06 -5.06
CA SER A 247 -5.51 -1.08 -4.89
C SER A 247 -6.17 -2.45 -4.81
N VAL A 248 -5.66 -3.42 -5.56
CA VAL A 248 -6.28 -4.73 -5.72
C VAL A 248 -5.27 -5.83 -5.42
N MET A 249 -5.68 -6.83 -4.64
CA MET A 249 -4.89 -8.02 -4.40
C MET A 249 -5.77 -9.25 -4.65
N ARG A 250 -5.28 -10.15 -5.50
CA ARG A 250 -5.97 -11.41 -5.83
C ARG A 250 -5.96 -12.34 -4.63
N SER A 251 -7.10 -12.93 -4.36
CA SER A 251 -7.24 -13.96 -3.34
C SER A 251 -7.01 -15.35 -3.92
N ALA A 252 -6.64 -16.30 -3.05
CA ALA A 252 -6.42 -17.68 -3.43
C ALA A 252 -7.73 -18.45 -3.79
N ASP A 253 -8.88 -17.90 -3.41
CA ASP A 253 -10.21 -18.45 -3.66
C ASP A 253 -10.87 -17.89 -4.93
N GLY A 254 -10.13 -17.15 -5.75
CA GLY A 254 -10.55 -16.69 -7.08
C GLY A 254 -11.27 -15.34 -7.11
N GLY A 255 -11.31 -14.62 -5.99
CA GLY A 255 -11.82 -13.27 -5.91
C GLY A 255 -10.70 -12.22 -5.83
N ASP A 256 -11.09 -10.97 -5.58
CA ASP A 256 -10.17 -9.85 -5.35
C ASP A 256 -10.53 -9.12 -4.06
N LEU A 257 -9.50 -8.72 -3.29
CA LEU A 257 -9.65 -7.72 -2.24
C LEU A 257 -9.35 -6.35 -2.83
N VAL A 258 -10.32 -5.47 -2.77
CA VAL A 258 -10.25 -4.12 -3.32
C VAL A 258 -10.26 -3.09 -2.18
N VAL A 259 -9.34 -2.15 -2.24
CA VAL A 259 -9.20 -1.05 -1.28
C VAL A 259 -9.13 0.27 -2.02
#